data_b08b4134c87f06e30683eee81c4a4d29
#
_entry.id   b08b4134c87f06e30683eee81c4a4d29
#
_cell.length_a   1.000
_cell.length_b   1.000
_cell.length_c   1.000
_cell.angle_alpha   90.00
_cell.angle_beta   90.00
_cell.angle_gamma   90.00
#
_symmetry.space_group_name_H-M   'P 1'
#
loop_
_entity.id
_entity.type
_entity.pdbx_description
1 polymer ?
#
loop_
_entity_poly.entity_id
_entity_poly.type
_entity_poly.pdbx_seq_one_letter_code
_entity_poly.pdbx_strand_id
1 'polypeptide(L)'
;MASLGEKLRKHRQEKGYSLDKLAEITDSSKSYLWELENRDTRKPSAEKLTKIAEALSVTTDYLLDDSSDLGEEVIKEAFFRKFNKLDPDDKKKIEQMVDMWRKKD
;
A
#
# COMPACT_ATOMS: atom_id res chain seq x y z
N MET A 1 -10.53 -10.78 -6.74
CA MET A 1 -10.25 -9.35 -6.97
C MET A 1 -10.48 -8.59 -5.68
N ALA A 2 -9.52 -7.82 -5.26
CA ALA A 2 -9.64 -7.05 -4.03
C ALA A 2 -10.34 -5.71 -4.31
N SER A 3 -11.37 -5.40 -3.53
CA SER A 3 -12.04 -4.11 -3.60
C SER A 3 -11.16 -3.02 -2.99
N LEU A 4 -11.53 -1.77 -3.23
CA LEU A 4 -10.85 -0.63 -2.61
C LEU A 4 -10.82 -0.79 -1.09
N GLY A 5 -11.98 -1.14 -0.49
CA GLY A 5 -12.07 -1.30 0.97
C GLY A 5 -11.14 -2.38 1.50
N GLU A 6 -11.07 -3.52 0.82
CA GLU A 6 -10.18 -4.61 1.22
C GLU A 6 -8.71 -4.20 1.14
N LYS A 7 -8.32 -3.48 0.09
CA LYS A 7 -6.96 -2.96 -0.05
C LYS A 7 -6.61 -1.98 1.07
N LEU A 8 -7.53 -1.08 1.39
CA LEU A 8 -7.32 -0.12 2.47
C LEU A 8 -7.12 -0.83 3.81
N ARG A 9 -7.98 -1.78 4.12
CA ARG A 9 -7.88 -2.54 5.37
C ARG A 9 -6.56 -3.31 5.45
N LYS A 10 -6.21 -4.01 4.38
CA LYS A 10 -4.99 -4.81 4.33
C LYS A 10 -3.76 -3.94 4.60
N HIS A 11 -3.61 -2.86 3.86
CA HIS A 11 -2.43 -2.00 3.99
C HIS A 11 -2.42 -1.22 5.29
N ARG A 12 -3.59 -0.84 5.79
CA ARG A 12 -3.70 -0.22 7.11
C ARG A 12 -3.19 -1.15 8.20
N GLN A 13 -3.62 -2.40 8.17
CA GLN A 13 -3.20 -3.41 9.14
C GLN A 13 -1.71 -3.72 9.02
N GLU A 14 -1.19 -3.78 7.81
CA GLU A 14 0.24 -3.99 7.58
C GLU A 14 1.08 -2.86 8.16
N LYS A 15 0.57 -1.64 8.13
CA LYS A 15 1.24 -0.48 8.75
C LYS A 15 1.04 -0.43 10.26
N GLY A 16 0.17 -1.27 10.81
CA GLY A 16 -0.14 -1.23 12.24
C GLY A 16 -1.03 -0.07 12.65
N TYR A 17 -1.74 0.54 11.70
CA TYR A 17 -2.61 1.67 12.01
C TYR A 17 -4.01 1.22 12.41
N SER A 18 -4.56 1.86 13.46
CA SER A 18 -5.99 1.77 13.74
C SER A 18 -6.77 2.66 12.78
N LEU A 19 -8.08 2.49 12.72
CA LEU A 19 -8.93 3.41 11.95
C LEU A 19 -8.78 4.83 12.46
N ASP A 20 -8.70 5.02 13.78
CA ASP A 20 -8.49 6.33 14.39
C ASP A 20 -7.18 6.96 13.94
N LYS A 21 -6.11 6.17 13.91
CA LYS A 21 -4.80 6.67 13.50
C LYS A 21 -4.78 7.06 12.03
N LEU A 22 -5.33 6.23 11.17
CA LEU A 22 -5.39 6.54 9.75
C LEU A 22 -6.27 7.77 9.50
N ALA A 23 -7.38 7.91 10.23
CA ALA A 23 -8.23 9.08 10.14
C ALA A 23 -7.48 10.35 10.50
N GLU A 24 -6.69 10.31 11.57
CA GLU A 24 -5.85 11.44 11.99
C GLU A 24 -4.84 11.82 10.91
N ILE A 25 -4.11 10.85 10.38
CA ILE A 25 -3.07 11.08 9.38
C ILE A 25 -3.65 11.65 8.08
N THR A 26 -4.84 11.20 7.69
CA THR A 26 -5.47 11.59 6.42
C THR A 26 -6.45 12.74 6.55
N ASP A 27 -6.55 13.32 7.73
CA ASP A 27 -7.51 14.40 8.02
C ASP A 27 -8.95 13.99 7.65
N SER A 28 -9.32 12.80 8.10
CA SER A 28 -10.63 12.19 7.83
C SER A 28 -11.30 11.79 9.13
N SER A 29 -12.57 11.43 9.08
CA SER A 29 -13.24 10.84 10.25
C SER A 29 -13.09 9.34 10.24
N LYS A 30 -13.15 8.75 11.43
CA LYS A 30 -13.14 7.29 11.58
C LYS A 30 -14.31 6.65 10.85
N SER A 31 -15.50 7.26 10.95
CA SER A 31 -16.71 6.77 10.28
C SER A 31 -16.55 6.74 8.77
N TYR A 32 -15.92 7.77 8.21
CA TYR A 32 -15.65 7.86 6.78
C TYR A 32 -14.76 6.71 6.32
N LEU A 33 -13.66 6.47 7.05
CA LEU A 33 -12.74 5.40 6.70
C LEU A 33 -13.36 4.02 6.89
N TRP A 34 -14.17 3.85 7.94
CA TRP A 34 -14.89 2.61 8.15
C TRP A 34 -15.80 2.29 6.97
N GLU A 35 -16.52 3.30 6.49
CA GLU A 35 -17.39 3.14 5.33
C GLU A 35 -16.61 2.78 4.07
N LEU A 36 -15.45 3.41 3.85
CA LEU A 36 -14.60 3.09 2.71
C LEU A 36 -14.11 1.64 2.76
N GLU A 37 -13.79 1.14 3.95
CA GLU A 37 -13.32 -0.24 4.10
C GLU A 37 -14.43 -1.29 3.99
N ASN A 38 -15.64 -0.93 4.41
CA ASN A 38 -16.71 -1.92 4.58
C ASN A 38 -17.89 -1.76 3.63
N ARG A 39 -17.96 -0.69 2.88
CA ARG A 39 -19.07 -0.43 1.95
C ARG A 39 -18.53 -0.06 0.56
N ASP A 40 -18.95 -0.81 -0.44
CA ASP A 40 -18.49 -0.61 -1.82
C ASP A 40 -19.11 0.61 -2.49
N THR A 41 -20.15 1.18 -1.91
CA THR A 41 -20.89 2.29 -2.53
C THR A 41 -20.25 3.65 -2.39
N ARG A 42 -19.28 3.77 -1.47
CA ARG A 42 -18.64 5.05 -1.22
C ARG A 42 -17.33 5.18 -1.97
N LYS A 43 -17.20 6.27 -2.72
CA LYS A 43 -15.97 6.58 -3.44
C LYS A 43 -15.31 7.80 -2.83
N PRO A 44 -14.02 7.73 -2.51
CA PRO A 44 -13.32 8.91 -1.98
C PRO A 44 -13.08 9.93 -3.07
N SER A 45 -12.95 11.21 -2.68
CA SER A 45 -12.49 12.24 -3.59
C SER A 45 -11.04 11.99 -3.99
N ALA A 46 -10.61 12.59 -5.09
CA ALA A 46 -9.21 12.46 -5.53
C ALA A 46 -8.23 12.94 -4.46
N GLU A 47 -8.57 14.03 -3.77
CA GLU A 47 -7.74 14.57 -2.70
C GLU A 47 -7.61 13.60 -1.53
N LYS A 48 -8.74 13.03 -1.08
CA LYS A 48 -8.71 12.05 0.01
C LYS A 48 -7.96 10.78 -0.39
N LEU A 49 -8.19 10.32 -1.60
CA LEU A 49 -7.52 9.12 -2.10
C LEU A 49 -6.00 9.32 -2.11
N THR A 50 -5.53 10.50 -2.53
CA THR A 50 -4.11 10.83 -2.53
C THR A 50 -3.54 10.79 -1.11
N LYS A 51 -4.23 11.38 -0.14
CA LYS A 51 -3.78 11.37 1.25
C LYS A 51 -3.72 9.96 1.82
N ILE A 52 -4.72 9.14 1.52
CA ILE A 52 -4.77 7.75 1.98
C ILE A 52 -3.63 6.95 1.35
N ALA A 53 -3.40 7.11 0.06
CA ALA A 53 -2.32 6.42 -0.65
C ALA A 53 -0.96 6.77 -0.05
N GLU A 54 -0.72 8.04 0.22
CA GLU A 54 0.52 8.50 0.84
C GLU A 54 0.70 7.89 2.23
N ALA A 55 -0.36 7.91 3.04
CA ALA A 55 -0.31 7.35 4.40
C ALA A 55 -0.01 5.85 4.39
N LEU A 56 -0.49 5.13 3.39
CA LEU A 56 -0.30 3.68 3.27
C LEU A 56 0.92 3.30 2.41
N SER A 57 1.63 4.27 1.86
CA SER A 57 2.80 4.06 1.00
C SER A 57 2.46 3.25 -0.25
N VAL A 58 1.31 3.51 -0.83
CA VAL A 58 0.87 2.90 -2.10
C VAL A 58 0.51 4.01 -3.08
N THR A 59 0.21 3.63 -4.33
CA THR A 59 -0.20 4.61 -5.34
C THR A 59 -1.72 4.68 -5.40
N THR A 60 -2.24 5.82 -5.89
CA THR A 60 -3.68 5.95 -6.13
C THR A 60 -4.13 4.99 -7.22
N ASP A 61 -3.30 4.77 -8.23
CA ASP A 61 -3.61 3.83 -9.31
C ASP A 61 -3.84 2.41 -8.77
N TYR A 62 -2.97 1.98 -7.84
CA TYR A 62 -3.15 0.67 -7.20
C TYR A 62 -4.47 0.58 -6.46
N LEU A 63 -4.85 1.64 -5.72
CA LEU A 63 -6.08 1.63 -4.94
C LEU A 63 -7.32 1.59 -5.84
N LEU A 64 -7.27 2.25 -6.99
CA LEU A 64 -8.40 2.32 -7.91
C LEU A 64 -8.53 1.09 -8.81
N ASP A 65 -7.50 0.28 -8.89
CA ASP A 65 -7.47 -0.86 -9.78
C ASP A 65 -8.16 -2.07 -9.17
N ASP A 66 -9.12 -2.63 -9.88
CA ASP A 66 -9.83 -3.84 -9.44
C ASP A 66 -9.05 -5.12 -9.73
N SER A 67 -7.95 -5.02 -10.46
CA SER A 67 -7.13 -6.18 -10.83
C SER A 67 -6.04 -6.42 -9.79
N SER A 68 -6.00 -7.61 -9.20
CA SER A 68 -4.98 -7.98 -8.23
C SER A 68 -3.58 -8.08 -8.87
N ASP A 69 -3.52 -8.39 -10.16
CA ASP A 69 -2.24 -8.56 -10.86
C ASP A 69 -1.51 -7.23 -11.02
N LEU A 70 -2.24 -6.16 -11.32
CA LEU A 70 -1.65 -4.83 -11.45
C LEU A 70 -1.16 -4.29 -10.11
N GLY A 71 -1.79 -4.71 -9.01
CA GLY A 71 -1.34 -4.36 -7.67
C GLY A 71 0.07 -4.87 -7.39
N GLU A 72 0.37 -6.10 -7.81
CA GLU A 72 1.71 -6.67 -7.65
C GLU A 72 2.76 -5.90 -8.43
N GLU A 73 2.46 -5.52 -9.67
CA GLU A 73 3.40 -4.76 -10.49
C GLU A 73 3.70 -3.39 -9.90
N VAL A 74 2.71 -2.72 -9.37
CA VAL A 74 2.90 -1.42 -8.72
C VAL A 74 3.80 -1.56 -7.50
N ILE A 75 3.60 -2.60 -6.71
CA ILE A 75 4.43 -2.89 -5.54
C ILE A 75 5.87 -3.16 -5.97
N LYS A 76 6.07 -3.93 -7.03
CA LYS A 76 7.40 -4.20 -7.59
C LYS A 76 8.10 -2.92 -8.04
N GLU A 77 7.38 -2.05 -8.75
CA GLU A 77 7.95 -0.77 -9.17
C GLU A 77 8.38 0.08 -8.00
N ALA A 78 7.53 0.18 -6.98
CA ALA A 78 7.86 0.94 -5.78
C ALA A 78 9.09 0.35 -5.08
N PHE A 79 9.18 -0.98 -5.01
CA PHE A 79 10.33 -1.65 -4.45
C PHE A 79 11.61 -1.34 -5.25
N PHE A 80 11.55 -1.44 -6.57
CA PHE A 80 12.70 -1.15 -7.42
C PHE A 80 13.16 0.30 -7.31
N ARG A 81 12.24 1.24 -7.19
CA ARG A 81 12.61 2.64 -6.99
C ARG A 81 13.37 2.83 -5.68
N LYS A 82 12.89 2.23 -4.61
CA LYS A 82 13.59 2.29 -3.32
C LYS A 82 14.94 1.58 -3.38
N PHE A 83 14.96 0.42 -4.01
CA PHE A 83 16.19 -0.36 -4.17
C PHE A 83 17.25 0.44 -4.93
N ASN A 84 16.85 1.10 -6.02
CA ASN A 84 17.77 1.88 -6.85
C ASN A 84 18.35 3.11 -6.14
N LYS A 85 17.70 3.58 -5.07
CA LYS A 85 18.18 4.71 -4.27
C LYS A 85 19.22 4.29 -3.23
N LEU A 86 19.36 3.01 -2.97
CA LEU A 86 20.33 2.50 -2.02
C LEU A 86 21.74 2.60 -2.61
N ASP A 87 22.74 2.68 -1.72
CA ASP A 87 24.12 2.63 -2.19
C ASP A 87 24.49 1.21 -2.65
N PRO A 88 25.60 1.05 -3.42
CA PRO A 88 25.99 -0.26 -3.95
C PRO A 88 26.17 -1.35 -2.92
N ASP A 89 26.67 -1.02 -1.72
CA ASP A 89 26.89 -1.98 -0.66
C ASP A 89 25.57 -2.53 -0.13
N ASP A 90 24.60 -1.65 0.08
CA ASP A 90 23.26 -2.05 0.57
C ASP A 90 22.52 -2.88 -0.48
N LYS A 91 22.63 -2.53 -1.76
CA LYS A 91 22.06 -3.32 -2.85
C LYS A 91 22.61 -4.74 -2.84
N LYS A 92 23.91 -4.88 -2.64
CA LYS A 92 24.58 -6.16 -2.60
C LYS A 92 24.09 -7.02 -1.46
N LYS A 93 23.89 -6.41 -0.28
CA LYS A 93 23.34 -7.13 0.88
C LYS A 93 21.95 -7.67 0.61
N ILE A 94 21.09 -6.88 -0.04
CA ILE A 94 19.74 -7.30 -0.38
C ILE A 94 19.77 -8.45 -1.39
N GLU A 95 20.63 -8.37 -2.40
CA GLU A 95 20.81 -9.44 -3.39
C GLU A 95 21.23 -10.74 -2.71
N GLN A 96 22.15 -10.66 -1.75
CA GLN A 96 22.60 -11.84 -1.01
C GLN A 96 21.48 -12.46 -0.20
N MET A 97 20.62 -11.66 0.41
CA MET A 97 19.46 -12.16 1.14
C MET A 97 18.48 -12.89 0.23
N VAL A 98 18.21 -12.33 -0.94
CA VAL A 98 17.32 -12.96 -1.93
C VAL A 98 17.92 -14.29 -2.39
N ASP A 99 19.21 -14.33 -2.67
CA ASP A 99 19.90 -15.55 -3.09
C ASP A 99 19.83 -16.64 -2.02
N MET A 100 19.97 -16.25 -0.74
CA MET A 100 19.84 -17.20 0.36
C MET A 100 18.45 -17.83 0.40
N TRP A 101 17.42 -17.04 0.17
CA TRP A 101 16.04 -17.53 0.17
C TRP A 101 15.79 -18.47 -1.01
N ARG A 102 16.34 -18.16 -2.17
CA ARG A 102 16.19 -19.00 -3.35
C ARG A 102 16.89 -20.36 -3.20
N LYS A 103 17.98 -20.41 -2.46
CA LYS A 103 18.74 -21.65 -2.25
C LYS A 103 18.11 -22.63 -1.28
N LYS A 104 17.05 -22.21 -0.58
CA LYS A 104 16.33 -23.09 0.36
C LYS A 104 15.34 -24.03 -0.30
N ASP A 105 15.12 -23.89 -1.58
CA ASP A 105 14.17 -24.74 -2.32
C ASP A 105 14.82 -26.03 -2.82
#